data_f95bd46a7010e1d614a0601e2cbecf2f
#
_entry.id   f95bd46a7010e1d614a0601e2cbecf2f
#
_cell.length_a   1.000
_cell.length_b   1.000
_cell.length_c   1.000
_cell.angle_alpha   90.00
_cell.angle_beta   90.00
_cell.angle_gamma   90.00
#
_symmetry.space_group_name_H-M   'P 1'
#
loop_
_entity.id
_entity.type
_entity.pdbx_description
1 polymer ?
#
loop_
_entity_poly.entity_id
_entity_poly.type
_entity_poly.pdbx_seq_one_letter_code
_entity_poly.pdbx_strand_id
1 'polypeptide(L)'
;MQDVLAGLNERQKEAVTTTEGVVRVIAGAGSGKTRALTHRFAYLVNELGILPGHILCATFTNKAAREMAMRIHQLTGDEDTGYISTFHSFCVSVLQEDSYAVSYPKSFLVIDNADIDDMLSMVYEEMELTLRDMPFSKARDMIEMKKCVFELEYYRDMIAMPISTLYEKYHKASNVEDIIF
;
A
#
# COMPACT_ATOMS: atom_id res chain seq x y z
N MET A 1 30.14 -14.06 -11.08
CA MET A 1 28.74 -13.61 -11.16
C MET A 1 27.87 -14.85 -11.17
N GLN A 2 26.91 -14.94 -10.29
CA GLN A 2 26.00 -16.09 -10.27
C GLN A 2 25.00 -15.92 -11.42
N ASP A 3 24.75 -16.97 -12.19
CA ASP A 3 23.73 -16.94 -13.25
C ASP A 3 22.36 -16.68 -12.65
N VAL A 4 21.85 -15.47 -12.84
CA VAL A 4 20.56 -15.01 -12.31
C VAL A 4 19.38 -15.86 -12.80
N LEU A 5 19.52 -16.55 -13.93
CA LEU A 5 18.48 -17.41 -14.51
C LEU A 5 18.58 -18.88 -14.08
N ALA A 6 19.62 -19.24 -13.31
CA ALA A 6 19.84 -20.61 -12.88
C ALA A 6 18.67 -21.13 -12.03
N GLY A 7 18.23 -22.35 -12.35
CA GLY A 7 17.17 -23.05 -11.63
C GLY A 7 15.75 -22.48 -11.83
N LEU A 8 15.55 -21.54 -12.75
CA LEU A 8 14.22 -21.11 -13.20
C LEU A 8 13.73 -22.01 -14.35
N ASN A 9 12.43 -22.28 -14.37
CA ASN A 9 11.80 -22.90 -15.53
C ASN A 9 11.60 -21.88 -16.66
N GLU A 10 11.29 -22.35 -17.89
CA GLU A 10 11.19 -21.47 -19.07
C GLU A 10 10.17 -20.33 -18.91
N ARG A 11 9.02 -20.57 -18.28
CA ARG A 11 8.02 -19.52 -18.02
C ARG A 11 8.49 -18.48 -16.99
N GLN A 12 9.23 -18.92 -15.99
CA GLN A 12 9.85 -18.02 -15.03
C GLN A 12 10.96 -17.20 -15.68
N LYS A 13 11.79 -17.79 -16.55
CA LYS A 13 12.80 -17.08 -17.32
C LYS A 13 12.15 -16.03 -18.22
N GLU A 14 11.10 -16.39 -18.95
CA GLU A 14 10.31 -15.45 -19.76
C GLU A 14 9.82 -14.26 -18.93
N ALA A 15 9.21 -14.51 -17.75
CA ALA A 15 8.75 -13.46 -16.85
C ALA A 15 9.88 -12.59 -16.31
N VAL A 16 11.08 -13.14 -16.10
CA VAL A 16 12.27 -12.43 -15.62
C VAL A 16 12.89 -11.54 -16.71
N THR A 17 13.00 -12.04 -17.93
CA THR A 17 13.73 -11.37 -19.00
C THR A 17 12.89 -10.44 -19.87
N THR A 18 11.56 -10.54 -19.85
CA THR A 18 10.66 -9.60 -20.54
C THR A 18 10.59 -8.31 -19.75
N THR A 19 11.43 -7.33 -20.05
CA THR A 19 11.61 -6.10 -19.25
C THR A 19 10.86 -4.91 -19.81
N GLU A 20 10.45 -4.95 -21.07
CA GLU A 20 9.75 -3.86 -21.73
C GLU A 20 8.23 -3.96 -21.58
N GLY A 21 7.60 -2.81 -21.37
CA GLY A 21 6.15 -2.69 -21.33
C GLY A 21 5.51 -3.27 -20.05
N VAL A 22 4.19 -3.47 -20.12
CA VAL A 22 3.40 -4.01 -19.00
C VAL A 22 3.36 -5.53 -19.08
N VAL A 23 3.94 -6.20 -18.10
CA VAL A 23 3.96 -7.67 -18.01
C VAL A 23 3.03 -8.14 -16.89
N ARG A 24 2.01 -8.92 -17.23
CA ARG A 24 1.10 -9.58 -16.27
C ARG A 24 1.41 -11.07 -16.18
N VAL A 25 1.79 -11.52 -14.98
CA VAL A 25 2.08 -12.93 -14.70
C VAL A 25 0.93 -13.55 -13.92
N ILE A 26 0.29 -14.58 -14.48
CA ILE A 26 -0.78 -15.35 -13.82
C ILE A 26 -0.17 -16.66 -13.35
N ALA A 27 -0.18 -16.90 -12.03
CA ALA A 27 0.48 -18.04 -11.45
C ALA A 27 -0.23 -18.51 -10.16
N GLY A 28 -0.43 -19.81 -10.01
CA GLY A 28 -1.04 -20.44 -8.85
C GLY A 28 -0.22 -20.33 -7.56
N ALA A 29 -0.76 -20.77 -6.44
CA ALA A 29 -0.02 -20.87 -5.20
C ALA A 29 1.14 -21.88 -5.37
N GLY A 30 2.30 -21.62 -4.77
CA GLY A 30 3.47 -22.51 -4.88
C GLY A 30 4.22 -22.48 -6.22
N SER A 31 3.76 -21.76 -7.23
CA SER A 31 4.38 -21.70 -8.57
C SER A 31 5.73 -20.97 -8.63
N GLY A 32 6.17 -20.37 -7.52
CA GLY A 32 7.41 -19.61 -7.47
C GLY A 32 7.30 -18.15 -7.91
N LYS A 33 6.13 -17.51 -7.81
CA LYS A 33 5.93 -16.08 -8.13
C LYS A 33 6.97 -15.16 -7.49
N THR A 34 7.15 -15.28 -6.18
CA THR A 34 8.12 -14.46 -5.45
C THR A 34 9.54 -14.75 -5.92
N ARG A 35 9.87 -16.01 -6.24
CA ARG A 35 11.16 -16.36 -6.82
C ARG A 35 11.38 -15.67 -8.17
N ALA A 36 10.43 -15.76 -9.08
CA ALA A 36 10.52 -15.06 -10.36
C ALA A 36 10.70 -13.56 -10.17
N LEU A 37 9.97 -12.93 -9.23
CA LEU A 37 10.07 -11.51 -8.96
C LEU A 37 11.45 -11.11 -8.41
N THR A 38 12.01 -11.86 -7.46
CA THR A 38 13.35 -11.58 -6.92
C THR A 38 14.45 -11.79 -7.96
N HIS A 39 14.32 -12.82 -8.81
CA HIS A 39 15.23 -13.01 -9.93
C HIS A 39 15.10 -11.95 -11.02
N ARG A 40 13.88 -11.42 -11.27
CA ARG A 40 13.68 -10.28 -12.16
C ARG A 40 14.39 -9.03 -11.64
N PHE A 41 14.27 -8.74 -10.34
CA PHE A 41 15.01 -7.64 -9.73
C PHE A 41 16.53 -7.80 -9.95
N ALA A 42 17.06 -8.99 -9.60
CA ALA A 42 18.47 -9.27 -9.78
C ALA A 42 18.92 -9.18 -11.26
N TYR A 43 18.06 -9.60 -12.19
CA TYR A 43 18.32 -9.48 -13.63
C TYR A 43 18.40 -8.01 -14.07
N LEU A 44 17.47 -7.17 -13.61
CA LEU A 44 17.49 -5.73 -13.91
C LEU A 44 18.78 -5.05 -13.40
N VAL A 45 19.24 -5.44 -12.23
CA VAL A 45 20.46 -4.87 -11.63
C VAL A 45 21.72 -5.43 -12.29
N ASN A 46 21.87 -6.75 -12.32
CA ASN A 46 23.12 -7.41 -12.68
C ASN A 46 23.37 -7.46 -14.19
N GLU A 47 22.31 -7.65 -14.98
CA GLU A 47 22.41 -7.83 -16.44
C GLU A 47 22.14 -6.53 -17.21
N LEU A 48 21.20 -5.72 -16.73
CA LEU A 48 20.82 -4.48 -17.41
C LEU A 48 21.44 -3.22 -16.76
N GLY A 49 22.11 -3.35 -15.61
CA GLY A 49 22.78 -2.25 -14.93
C GLY A 49 21.85 -1.18 -14.37
N ILE A 50 20.59 -1.53 -14.12
CA ILE A 50 19.62 -0.59 -13.52
C ILE A 50 19.95 -0.44 -12.04
N LEU A 51 20.11 0.80 -11.59
CA LEU A 51 20.39 1.07 -10.18
C LEU A 51 19.20 0.60 -9.30
N PRO A 52 19.46 -0.07 -8.17
CA PRO A 52 18.40 -0.53 -7.26
C PRO A 52 17.41 0.56 -6.85
N GLY A 53 17.89 1.78 -6.58
CA GLY A 53 17.03 2.92 -6.24
C GLY A 53 16.03 3.35 -7.32
N HIS A 54 16.15 2.83 -8.54
CA HIS A 54 15.16 3.06 -9.62
C HIS A 54 14.13 1.93 -9.75
N ILE A 55 14.17 0.95 -8.85
CA ILE A 55 13.26 -0.21 -8.87
C ILE A 55 12.35 -0.17 -7.66
N LEU A 56 11.04 -0.14 -7.90
CA LEU A 56 10.02 -0.30 -6.87
C LEU A 56 9.49 -1.75 -6.87
N CYS A 57 9.62 -2.42 -5.74
CA CYS A 57 9.04 -3.73 -5.49
C CYS A 57 7.99 -3.65 -4.38
N ALA A 58 6.71 -3.64 -4.74
CA ALA A 58 5.63 -3.53 -3.78
C ALA A 58 5.03 -4.90 -3.43
N THR A 59 4.69 -5.10 -2.16
CA THR A 59 4.02 -6.30 -1.64
C THR A 59 2.96 -5.94 -0.60
N PHE A 60 2.14 -6.91 -0.20
CA PHE A 60 1.03 -6.66 0.72
C PHE A 60 1.43 -6.65 2.20
N THR A 61 2.52 -7.31 2.59
CA THR A 61 2.91 -7.43 4.00
C THR A 61 4.37 -7.07 4.24
N ASN A 62 4.65 -6.48 5.39
CA ASN A 62 6.01 -6.15 5.81
C ASN A 62 6.89 -7.41 5.94
N LYS A 63 6.31 -8.56 6.29
CA LYS A 63 7.03 -9.83 6.33
C LYS A 63 7.49 -10.23 4.92
N ALA A 64 6.59 -10.17 3.93
CA ALA A 64 6.94 -10.51 2.55
C ALA A 64 7.97 -9.52 1.97
N ALA A 65 7.87 -8.22 2.29
CA ALA A 65 8.86 -7.24 1.88
C ALA A 65 10.26 -7.58 2.43
N ARG A 66 10.37 -7.90 3.71
CA ARG A 66 11.64 -8.30 4.34
C ARG A 66 12.21 -9.59 3.74
N GLU A 67 11.38 -10.60 3.51
CA GLU A 67 11.81 -11.86 2.87
C GLU A 67 12.30 -11.61 1.43
N MET A 68 11.62 -10.72 0.70
CA MET A 68 12.02 -10.34 -0.65
C MET A 68 13.36 -9.61 -0.66
N ALA A 69 13.56 -8.63 0.22
CA ALA A 69 14.81 -7.89 0.37
C ALA A 69 15.99 -8.84 0.68
N MET A 70 15.83 -9.77 1.63
CA MET A 70 16.86 -10.77 1.94
C MET A 70 17.22 -11.63 0.73
N ARG A 71 16.24 -12.06 -0.05
CA ARG A 71 16.50 -12.89 -1.25
C ARG A 71 17.18 -12.09 -2.36
N ILE A 72 16.80 -10.83 -2.54
CA ILE A 72 17.43 -9.96 -3.53
C ILE A 72 18.89 -9.70 -3.13
N HIS A 73 19.16 -9.37 -1.87
CA HIS A 73 20.52 -9.24 -1.36
C HIS A 73 21.37 -10.49 -1.62
N GLN A 74 20.82 -11.68 -1.41
CA GLN A 74 21.52 -12.96 -1.70
C GLN A 74 21.84 -13.14 -3.20
N LEU A 75 21.00 -12.60 -4.09
CA LEU A 75 21.17 -12.73 -5.55
C LEU A 75 22.10 -11.66 -6.13
N THR A 76 22.02 -10.44 -5.63
CA THR A 76 22.80 -9.30 -6.14
C THR A 76 24.13 -9.12 -5.43
N GLY A 77 24.21 -9.50 -4.15
CA GLY A 77 25.34 -9.19 -3.28
C GLY A 77 25.40 -7.71 -2.87
N ASP A 78 24.38 -6.93 -3.24
CA ASP A 78 24.30 -5.50 -2.94
C ASP A 78 23.48 -5.28 -1.66
N GLU A 79 23.91 -4.35 -0.80
CA GLU A 79 23.14 -3.93 0.37
C GLU A 79 21.98 -3.02 0.00
N ASP A 80 22.10 -2.26 -1.10
CA ASP A 80 20.98 -1.48 -1.64
C ASP A 80 20.01 -2.41 -2.39
N THR A 81 18.86 -2.60 -1.80
CA THR A 81 17.77 -3.41 -2.37
C THR A 81 16.67 -2.54 -2.99
N GLY A 82 16.91 -1.26 -3.19
CA GLY A 82 15.94 -0.32 -3.75
C GLY A 82 14.71 -0.14 -2.84
N TYR A 83 13.59 0.23 -3.45
CA TYR A 83 12.32 0.41 -2.74
C TYR A 83 11.55 -0.91 -2.65
N ILE A 84 11.87 -1.74 -1.64
CA ILE A 84 11.11 -2.96 -1.36
C ILE A 84 10.25 -2.75 -0.12
N SER A 85 8.95 -2.53 -0.31
CA SER A 85 8.05 -2.17 0.77
C SER A 85 6.61 -2.62 0.52
N THR A 86 5.73 -2.38 1.47
CA THR A 86 4.30 -2.40 1.20
C THR A 86 3.88 -1.12 0.47
N PHE A 87 2.73 -1.15 -0.22
CA PHE A 87 2.17 0.06 -0.83
C PHE A 87 2.02 1.20 0.19
N HIS A 88 1.51 0.90 1.38
CA HIS A 88 1.38 1.90 2.45
C HIS A 88 2.72 2.51 2.84
N SER A 89 3.74 1.68 3.08
CA SER A 89 5.08 2.19 3.41
C SER A 89 5.67 3.04 2.29
N PHE A 90 5.45 2.67 1.03
CA PHE A 90 5.87 3.46 -0.12
C PHE A 90 5.15 4.81 -0.18
N CYS A 91 3.83 4.82 0.01
CA CYS A 91 3.06 6.07 0.05
C CYS A 91 3.55 7.01 1.18
N VAL A 92 3.85 6.45 2.36
CA VAL A 92 4.44 7.22 3.48
C VAL A 92 5.77 7.84 3.07
N SER A 93 6.65 7.09 2.38
CA SER A 93 7.94 7.63 1.91
C SER A 93 7.74 8.77 0.91
N VAL A 94 6.83 8.62 -0.05
CA VAL A 94 6.51 9.68 -1.02
C VAL A 94 5.97 10.92 -0.32
N LEU A 95 5.04 10.75 0.63
CA LEU A 95 4.48 11.86 1.38
C LEU A 95 5.52 12.56 2.27
N GLN A 96 6.51 11.83 2.81
CA GLN A 96 7.60 12.43 3.59
C GLN A 96 8.52 13.30 2.73
N GLU A 97 8.74 12.90 1.48
CA GLU A 97 9.55 13.70 0.54
C GLU A 97 8.76 14.90 -0.02
N ASP A 98 7.55 14.67 -0.47
CA ASP A 98 6.74 15.61 -1.25
C ASP A 98 5.51 16.17 -0.49
N SER A 99 5.52 16.16 0.84
CA SER A 99 4.41 16.61 1.67
C SER A 99 3.91 18.02 1.32
N TYR A 100 4.80 18.89 0.88
CA TYR A 100 4.46 20.25 0.46
C TYR A 100 3.54 20.31 -0.77
N ALA A 101 3.64 19.33 -1.68
CA ALA A 101 2.81 19.29 -2.88
C ALA A 101 1.31 19.13 -2.55
N VAL A 102 1.00 18.55 -1.40
CA VAL A 102 -0.37 18.36 -0.90
C VAL A 102 -0.69 19.18 0.36
N SER A 103 0.17 20.17 0.67
CA SER A 103 0.02 21.06 1.83
C SER A 103 0.03 20.34 3.18
N TYR A 104 0.70 19.21 3.27
CA TYR A 104 0.87 18.46 4.52
C TYR A 104 2.13 18.84 5.29
N PRO A 105 2.12 18.80 6.64
CA PRO A 105 3.32 18.95 7.43
C PRO A 105 4.25 17.73 7.23
N LYS A 106 5.57 17.94 7.30
CA LYS A 106 6.53 16.81 7.20
C LYS A 106 6.39 15.79 8.33
N SER A 107 5.91 16.23 9.50
CA SER A 107 5.68 15.39 10.67
C SER A 107 4.19 15.05 10.77
N PHE A 108 3.76 14.10 10.00
CA PHE A 108 2.40 13.56 10.10
C PHE A 108 2.38 12.21 10.85
N LEU A 109 1.25 11.88 11.42
CA LEU A 109 1.00 10.57 12.03
C LEU A 109 0.28 9.67 11.04
N VAL A 110 0.73 8.42 10.96
CA VAL A 110 0.03 7.36 10.26
C VAL A 110 -0.87 6.67 11.28
N ILE A 111 -2.18 6.80 11.09
CA ILE A 111 -3.19 6.22 11.97
C ILE A 111 -3.66 4.87 11.44
N ASP A 112 -3.98 3.94 12.34
CA ASP A 112 -4.53 2.64 12.01
C ASP A 112 -6.06 2.57 12.29
N ASN A 113 -6.66 1.41 12.02
CA ASN A 113 -8.09 1.23 12.23
C ASN A 113 -8.52 1.36 13.70
N ALA A 114 -7.64 1.07 14.65
CA ALA A 114 -7.94 1.22 16.07
C ALA A 114 -7.97 2.71 16.45
N ASP A 115 -7.01 3.49 15.96
CA ASP A 115 -6.99 4.94 16.14
C ASP A 115 -8.26 5.59 15.54
N ILE A 116 -8.70 5.11 14.36
CA ILE A 116 -9.93 5.59 13.72
C ILE A 116 -11.16 5.23 14.57
N ASP A 117 -11.22 4.03 15.13
CA ASP A 117 -12.34 3.60 15.99
C ASP A 117 -12.41 4.42 17.28
N ASP A 118 -11.26 4.78 17.86
CA ASP A 118 -11.20 5.65 19.04
C ASP A 118 -11.73 7.06 18.71
N MET A 119 -11.34 7.62 17.56
CA MET A 119 -11.87 8.91 17.09
C MET A 119 -13.38 8.83 16.78
N LEU A 120 -13.82 7.75 16.15
CA LEU A 120 -15.26 7.52 15.89
C LEU A 120 -16.05 7.40 17.18
N SER A 121 -15.51 6.79 18.23
CA SER A 121 -16.17 6.70 19.54
C SER A 121 -16.48 8.08 20.11
N MET A 122 -15.53 9.03 20.01
CA MET A 122 -15.74 10.42 20.44
C MET A 122 -16.83 11.11 19.59
N VAL A 123 -16.80 10.92 18.29
CA VAL A 123 -17.82 11.48 17.36
C VAL A 123 -19.20 10.89 17.64
N TYR A 124 -19.29 9.59 17.93
CA TYR A 124 -20.55 8.92 18.23
C TYR A 124 -21.15 9.44 19.53
N GLU A 125 -20.31 9.64 20.56
CA GLU A 125 -20.77 10.24 21.81
C GLU A 125 -21.34 11.65 21.59
N GLU A 126 -20.66 12.49 20.80
CA GLU A 126 -21.15 13.84 20.46
C GLU A 126 -22.45 13.81 19.64
N MET A 127 -22.63 12.81 18.77
CA MET A 127 -23.80 12.68 17.91
C MET A 127 -24.93 11.83 18.53
N GLU A 128 -24.76 11.36 19.76
CA GLU A 128 -25.70 10.45 20.44
C GLU A 128 -25.97 9.14 19.63
N LEU A 129 -24.97 8.65 18.90
CA LEU A 129 -25.05 7.43 18.11
C LEU A 129 -24.59 6.21 18.89
N THR A 130 -25.10 5.06 18.48
CA THR A 130 -24.68 3.77 19.04
C THR A 130 -24.17 2.83 17.90
N LEU A 131 -23.43 1.80 18.29
CA LEU A 131 -23.00 0.75 17.34
C LEU A 131 -24.18 0.00 16.69
N ARG A 132 -25.39 0.11 17.24
CA ARG A 132 -26.62 -0.45 16.64
C ARG A 132 -27.09 0.41 15.48
N ASP A 133 -26.89 1.72 15.54
CA ASP A 133 -27.23 2.63 14.47
C ASP A 133 -26.27 2.47 13.31
N MET A 134 -24.96 2.40 13.62
CA MET A 134 -23.91 2.14 12.62
C MET A 134 -22.68 1.49 13.27
N PRO A 135 -22.25 0.30 12.86
CA PRO A 135 -20.97 -0.27 13.27
C PRO A 135 -19.78 0.56 12.77
N PHE A 136 -18.69 0.63 13.52
CA PHE A 136 -17.48 1.39 13.11
C PHE A 136 -16.93 0.94 11.76
N SER A 137 -16.95 -0.35 11.44
CA SER A 137 -16.53 -0.85 10.13
C SER A 137 -17.27 -0.15 8.99
N LYS A 138 -18.60 0.01 9.12
CA LYS A 138 -19.41 0.70 8.12
C LYS A 138 -19.10 2.20 8.06
N ALA A 139 -18.83 2.82 9.20
CA ALA A 139 -18.43 4.23 9.25
C ALA A 139 -17.08 4.44 8.56
N ARG A 140 -16.10 3.55 8.80
CA ARG A 140 -14.80 3.58 8.10
C ARG A 140 -14.96 3.44 6.59
N ASP A 141 -15.73 2.45 6.13
CA ASP A 141 -16.00 2.24 4.70
C ASP A 141 -16.61 3.51 4.05
N MET A 142 -17.52 4.19 4.77
CA MET A 142 -18.13 5.42 4.30
C MET A 142 -17.13 6.59 4.21
N ILE A 143 -16.24 6.71 5.20
CA ILE A 143 -15.17 7.72 5.22
C ILE A 143 -14.21 7.47 4.05
N GLU A 144 -13.78 6.22 3.86
CA GLU A 144 -12.90 5.82 2.77
C GLU A 144 -13.51 6.14 1.39
N MET A 145 -14.77 5.79 1.18
CA MET A 145 -15.48 6.13 -0.05
C MET A 145 -15.54 7.63 -0.28
N LYS A 146 -15.80 8.42 0.77
CA LYS A 146 -15.82 9.89 0.67
C LYS A 146 -14.45 10.45 0.28
N LYS A 147 -13.37 9.91 0.85
CA LYS A 147 -11.99 10.30 0.53
C LYS A 147 -11.60 9.94 -0.91
N CYS A 148 -11.97 8.75 -1.37
CA CYS A 148 -11.64 8.27 -2.71
C CYS A 148 -12.50 8.89 -3.82
N VAL A 149 -13.39 9.84 -3.50
CA VAL A 149 -14.29 10.52 -4.47
C VAL A 149 -15.14 9.53 -5.28
N PHE A 150 -15.41 8.33 -4.74
CA PHE A 150 -16.38 7.43 -5.37
C PHE A 150 -17.77 8.05 -5.29
N GLU A 151 -18.51 8.02 -6.41
CA GLU A 151 -19.87 8.55 -6.48
C GLU A 151 -20.77 7.83 -5.45
N LEU A 152 -21.22 8.61 -4.48
CA LEU A 152 -22.04 8.15 -3.36
C LEU A 152 -23.48 7.80 -3.76
N GLU A 153 -23.88 7.95 -5.04
CA GLU A 153 -25.24 7.69 -5.48
C GLU A 153 -25.69 6.26 -5.18
N TYR A 154 -24.83 5.28 -5.32
CA TYR A 154 -25.14 3.87 -5.04
C TYR A 154 -25.49 3.61 -3.56
N TYR A 155 -24.98 4.43 -2.64
CA TYR A 155 -25.16 4.25 -1.19
C TYR A 155 -26.14 5.22 -0.57
N ARG A 156 -26.65 6.18 -1.35
CA ARG A 156 -27.55 7.25 -0.87
C ARG A 156 -28.79 6.68 -0.17
N ASP A 157 -29.33 5.56 -0.66
CA ASP A 157 -30.54 4.92 -0.13
C ASP A 157 -30.26 3.96 1.04
N MET A 158 -29.00 3.62 1.31
CA MET A 158 -28.63 2.69 2.38
C MET A 158 -28.25 3.37 3.70
N ILE A 159 -28.22 4.70 3.75
CA ILE A 159 -27.64 5.45 4.85
C ILE A 159 -28.69 6.37 5.45
N ALA A 160 -29.13 6.02 6.67
CA ALA A 160 -30.05 6.85 7.46
C ALA A 160 -29.45 8.14 7.98
N MET A 161 -28.13 8.36 7.79
CA MET A 161 -27.38 9.50 8.29
C MET A 161 -26.64 10.20 7.16
N PRO A 162 -26.60 11.56 7.16
CA PRO A 162 -25.76 12.28 6.21
C PRO A 162 -24.29 11.96 6.41
N ILE A 163 -23.67 11.26 5.44
CA ILE A 163 -22.23 10.92 5.44
C ILE A 163 -21.39 12.19 5.63
N SER A 164 -21.79 13.30 5.03
CA SER A 164 -21.12 14.58 5.18
C SER A 164 -20.97 14.99 6.64
N THR A 165 -22.01 14.84 7.45
CA THR A 165 -21.98 15.21 8.87
C THR A 165 -21.06 14.31 9.67
N LEU A 166 -21.10 12.99 9.44
CA LEU A 166 -20.19 12.05 10.08
C LEU A 166 -18.73 12.36 9.70
N TYR A 167 -18.46 12.59 8.42
CA TYR A 167 -17.13 12.90 7.92
C TYR A 167 -16.58 14.20 8.49
N GLU A 168 -17.38 15.28 8.52
CA GLU A 168 -16.98 16.57 9.07
C GLU A 168 -16.64 16.47 10.56
N LYS A 169 -17.43 15.73 11.32
CA LYS A 169 -17.15 15.52 12.76
C LYS A 169 -15.93 14.64 13.01
N TYR A 170 -15.78 13.58 12.22
CA TYR A 170 -14.57 12.74 12.24
C TYR A 170 -13.33 13.58 11.92
N HIS A 171 -13.37 14.37 10.85
CA HIS A 171 -12.28 15.24 10.43
C HIS A 171 -11.92 16.28 11.50
N LYS A 172 -12.91 16.83 12.18
CA LYS A 172 -12.71 17.76 13.28
C LYS A 172 -12.11 17.07 14.51
N ALA A 173 -12.55 15.86 14.84
CA ALA A 173 -12.06 15.08 15.98
C ALA A 173 -10.63 14.59 15.77
N SER A 174 -10.25 14.26 14.52
CA SER A 174 -8.91 13.75 14.22
C SER A 174 -7.81 14.78 14.46
N ASN A 175 -8.10 16.09 14.47
CA ASN A 175 -7.10 17.17 14.53
C ASN A 175 -5.85 16.93 13.65
N VAL A 176 -5.95 15.95 12.77
CA VAL A 176 -4.93 15.50 11.83
C VAL A 176 -5.51 15.80 10.47
N GLU A 177 -4.85 16.65 9.72
CA GLU A 177 -5.14 16.73 8.29
C GLU A 177 -4.94 15.34 7.74
N ASP A 178 -6.00 14.72 7.28
CA ASP A 178 -6.11 13.31 6.95
C ASP A 178 -5.03 12.82 6.01
N ILE A 179 -4.24 11.87 6.45
CA ILE A 179 -3.47 11.05 5.55
C ILE A 179 -4.30 9.85 5.17
N ILE A 180 -4.58 9.81 3.92
CA ILE A 180 -5.44 8.83 3.28
C ILE A 180 -4.78 7.46 3.26
N PHE A 181 -5.51 6.47 3.65
CA PHE A 181 -5.27 5.07 3.29
C PHE A 181 -6.35 4.57 2.36
#